data_d2b7cab2814c34b1cf0519c21f56303f
#
_entry.id   d2b7cab2814c34b1cf0519c21f56303f
#
_cell.length_a   1.000
_cell.length_b   1.000
_cell.length_c   1.000
_cell.angle_alpha   90.00
_cell.angle_beta   90.00
_cell.angle_gamma   90.00
#
_symmetry.space_group_name_H-M   'P 1'
#
loop_
_entity.id
_entity.type
_entity.pdbx_description
1 polymer ?
#
loop_
_entity_poly.entity_id
_entity_poly.type
_entity_poly.pdbx_seq_one_letter_code
_entity_poly.pdbx_strand_id
1 'polypeptide(L)'
;ALKENVVYDWDATTRLKQLKPARFNFIADAETTVDGFLAHEAQAVVPEAVGGTKDEVDDDGQAIMQGIDQSKLVPLLVKTIQELEARIVSLEAG
;
A
#
# COMPACT_ATOMS: atom_id res chain seq x y z
N ALA A 1 -23.27 -16.34 -0.24
CA ALA A 1 -22.15 -15.42 -0.37
C ALA A 1 -21.40 -15.30 0.95
N LEU A 2 -20.08 -15.11 0.87
CA LEU A 2 -19.21 -15.03 2.06
C LEU A 2 -18.93 -13.57 2.49
N LYS A 3 -19.39 -12.62 1.71
CA LYS A 3 -19.14 -11.20 1.96
C LYS A 3 -20.42 -10.50 2.36
N GLU A 4 -20.26 -9.54 3.25
CA GLU A 4 -21.40 -8.70 3.68
C GLU A 4 -20.93 -7.28 3.89
N ASN A 5 -21.87 -6.36 4.10
CA ASN A 5 -21.58 -4.94 4.33
C ASN A 5 -20.75 -4.32 3.21
N VAL A 6 -21.11 -4.64 1.97
CA VAL A 6 -20.39 -4.16 0.79
C VAL A 6 -20.69 -2.68 0.57
N VAL A 7 -19.63 -1.87 0.49
CA VAL A 7 -19.74 -0.42 0.29
C VAL A 7 -18.92 -0.03 -0.93
N TYR A 8 -19.53 0.66 -1.86
CA TYR A 8 -18.84 1.18 -3.07
C TYR A 8 -18.46 2.65 -2.94
N ASP A 9 -19.14 3.40 -2.09
CA ASP A 9 -18.91 4.83 -1.90
C ASP A 9 -17.95 5.05 -0.73
N TRP A 10 -16.67 5.17 -1.04
CA TRP A 10 -15.62 5.44 -0.06
C TRP A 10 -14.48 6.22 -0.73
N ASP A 11 -13.77 7.03 0.05
CA ASP A 11 -12.69 7.89 -0.43
C ASP A 11 -11.36 7.14 -0.43
N ALA A 12 -10.80 6.90 -1.61
CA ALA A 12 -9.52 6.22 -1.76
C ALA A 12 -8.36 7.21 -1.93
N THR A 13 -8.58 8.32 -2.62
CA THR A 13 -7.50 9.25 -2.98
C THR A 13 -6.78 9.80 -1.76
N THR A 14 -7.52 10.20 -0.72
CA THR A 14 -6.94 10.75 0.50
C THR A 14 -6.02 9.75 1.17
N ARG A 15 -6.43 8.49 1.22
CA ARG A 15 -5.62 7.41 1.80
C ARG A 15 -4.40 7.11 0.94
N LEU A 16 -4.59 7.00 -0.36
CA LEU A 16 -3.51 6.69 -1.30
C LEU A 16 -2.39 7.74 -1.25
N LYS A 17 -2.74 9.02 -1.10
CA LYS A 17 -1.76 10.11 -1.07
C LYS A 17 -0.80 9.99 0.11
N GLN A 18 -1.11 9.20 1.11
CA GLN A 18 -0.24 8.98 2.27
C GLN A 18 0.79 7.87 2.03
N LEU A 19 0.63 7.08 0.97
CA LEU A 19 1.62 6.07 0.61
C LEU A 19 2.87 6.76 0.06
N LYS A 20 4.02 6.16 0.34
CA LYS A 20 5.34 6.71 -0.04
C LYS A 20 6.09 5.70 -0.91
N PRO A 21 5.82 5.67 -2.23
CA PRO A 21 6.60 4.83 -3.13
C PRO A 21 8.07 5.24 -3.05
N ALA A 22 8.94 4.26 -2.88
CA ALA A 22 10.37 4.52 -2.69
C ALA A 22 11.19 3.70 -3.67
N ARG A 23 12.37 4.20 -3.97
CA ARG A 23 13.36 3.46 -4.75
C ARG A 23 14.51 3.15 -3.82
N PHE A 24 14.88 1.87 -3.72
CA PHE A 24 15.89 1.42 -2.77
C PHE A 24 16.57 0.15 -3.27
N ASN A 25 17.59 -0.30 -2.53
CA ASN A 25 18.17 -1.63 -2.70
C ASN A 25 18.16 -2.35 -1.35
N PHE A 26 18.07 -3.67 -1.42
CA PHE A 26 18.26 -4.49 -0.22
C PHE A 26 19.76 -4.53 0.12
N ILE A 27 20.08 -4.52 1.41
CA ILE A 27 21.47 -4.53 1.86
C ILE A 27 22.23 -5.76 1.31
N ALA A 28 21.53 -6.91 1.22
CA ALA A 28 22.10 -8.13 0.68
C ALA A 28 22.37 -8.09 -0.83
N ASP A 29 21.79 -7.12 -1.54
CA ASP A 29 21.95 -6.96 -3.00
C ASP A 29 22.05 -5.48 -3.34
N ALA A 30 23.19 -4.89 -3.03
CA ALA A 30 23.41 -3.45 -3.16
C ALA A 30 23.40 -2.95 -4.60
N GLU A 31 23.55 -3.84 -5.58
CA GLU A 31 23.65 -3.47 -6.99
C GLU A 31 22.30 -3.44 -7.72
N THR A 32 21.25 -4.01 -7.09
CA THR A 32 19.93 -4.06 -7.70
C THR A 32 19.00 -3.02 -7.06
N THR A 33 18.62 -2.01 -7.83
CA THR A 33 17.66 -1.00 -7.38
C THR A 33 16.25 -1.46 -7.71
N VAL A 34 15.34 -1.34 -6.76
CA VAL A 34 13.94 -1.71 -6.91
C VAL A 34 13.03 -0.57 -6.47
N ASP A 35 11.82 -0.56 -7.00
CA ASP A 35 10.78 0.36 -6.57
C ASP A 35 9.80 -0.40 -5.69
N GLY A 36 9.39 0.21 -4.60
CA GLY A 36 8.47 -0.43 -3.68
C GLY A 36 8.12 0.49 -2.51
N PHE A 37 7.81 -0.15 -1.38
CA PHE A 37 7.43 0.57 -0.17
C PHE A 37 8.23 0.03 1.01
N LEU A 38 8.50 0.91 1.98
CA LEU A 38 8.98 0.46 3.27
C LEU A 38 7.75 -0.08 4.04
N ALA A 39 7.84 -1.32 4.50
CA ALA A 39 6.68 -2.03 5.04
C ALA A 39 6.02 -1.28 6.21
N HIS A 40 6.80 -0.74 7.14
CA HIS A 40 6.24 -0.04 8.29
C HIS A 40 5.54 1.27 7.89
N GLU A 41 5.98 1.93 6.80
CA GLU A 41 5.32 3.12 6.28
C GLU A 41 4.00 2.74 5.60
N ALA A 42 4.00 1.68 4.80
CA ALA A 42 2.79 1.17 4.17
C ALA A 42 1.78 0.69 5.22
N GLN A 43 2.25 0.06 6.30
CA GLN A 43 1.40 -0.43 7.38
C GLN A 43 0.62 0.68 8.06
N ALA A 44 1.22 1.87 8.20
CA ALA A 44 0.55 3.01 8.80
C ALA A 44 -0.65 3.50 7.98
N VAL A 45 -0.65 3.22 6.67
CA VAL A 45 -1.69 3.67 5.73
C VAL A 45 -2.67 2.55 5.39
N VAL A 46 -2.13 1.35 5.07
CA VAL A 46 -2.92 0.19 4.65
C VAL A 46 -2.47 -1.02 5.48
N PRO A 47 -2.89 -1.09 6.75
CA PRO A 47 -2.43 -2.16 7.64
C PRO A 47 -2.78 -3.57 7.14
N GLU A 48 -3.89 -3.73 6.44
CA GLU A 48 -4.31 -5.02 5.89
C GLU A 48 -3.38 -5.54 4.79
N ALA A 49 -2.52 -4.67 4.22
CA ALA A 49 -1.56 -5.07 3.20
C ALA A 49 -0.23 -5.55 3.78
N VAL A 50 -0.01 -5.38 5.07
CA VAL A 50 1.31 -5.62 5.68
C VAL A 50 1.20 -6.64 6.80
N GLY A 51 2.04 -7.69 6.71
CA GLY A 51 2.17 -8.68 7.78
C GLY A 51 3.41 -8.39 8.63
N GLY A 52 3.40 -8.92 9.85
CA GLY A 52 4.52 -8.78 10.78
C GLY A 52 4.56 -7.44 11.50
N THR A 53 5.50 -7.33 12.40
CA THR A 53 5.71 -6.14 13.24
C THR A 53 7.09 -5.57 12.93
N LYS A 54 7.19 -4.25 12.84
CA LYS A 54 8.46 -3.58 12.61
C LYS A 54 9.47 -3.96 13.72
N ASP A 55 10.68 -4.32 13.29
CA ASP A 55 11.80 -4.69 14.18
C ASP A 55 11.52 -5.90 15.06
N GLU A 56 10.55 -6.75 14.69
CA GLU A 56 10.26 -7.99 15.39
C GLU A 56 11.43 -8.97 15.27
N VAL A 57 11.68 -9.72 16.35
CA VAL A 57 12.68 -10.78 16.35
C VAL A 57 12.02 -12.08 16.85
N ASP A 58 12.59 -13.23 16.42
CA ASP A 58 12.14 -14.52 16.90
C ASP A 58 12.82 -14.87 18.24
N ASP A 59 12.57 -16.08 18.75
CA ASP A 59 13.13 -16.55 20.03
C ASP A 59 14.66 -16.63 20.01
N ASP A 60 15.26 -16.74 18.83
CA ASP A 60 16.73 -16.80 18.66
C ASP A 60 17.34 -15.42 18.41
N GLY A 61 16.55 -14.35 18.45
CA GLY A 61 17.01 -12.99 18.20
C GLY A 61 17.17 -12.66 16.72
N GLN A 62 16.71 -13.53 15.83
CA GLN A 62 16.77 -13.28 14.39
C GLN A 62 15.64 -12.33 13.95
N ALA A 63 15.98 -11.41 13.05
CA ALA A 63 14.99 -10.46 12.55
C ALA A 63 13.88 -11.18 11.77
N ILE A 64 12.64 -10.83 12.11
CA ILE A 64 11.46 -11.27 11.35
C ILE A 64 11.07 -10.14 10.41
N MET A 65 11.16 -10.40 9.10
CA MET A 65 10.86 -9.40 8.07
C MET A 65 9.37 -9.16 7.95
N GLN A 66 8.98 -7.88 7.83
CA GLN A 66 7.63 -7.54 7.43
C GLN A 66 7.45 -7.84 5.94
N GLY A 67 6.25 -8.29 5.57
CA GLY A 67 5.90 -8.53 4.17
C GLY A 67 4.78 -7.61 3.73
N ILE A 68 4.78 -7.22 2.45
CA ILE A 68 3.71 -6.43 1.84
C ILE A 68 3.01 -7.29 0.81
N ASP A 69 1.68 -7.43 0.97
CA ASP A 69 0.82 -8.04 -0.03
C ASP A 69 0.29 -6.93 -0.93
N GLN A 70 0.94 -6.73 -2.07
CA GLN A 70 0.58 -5.66 -3.00
C GLN A 70 -0.81 -5.86 -3.61
N SER A 71 -1.33 -7.08 -3.62
CA SER A 71 -2.70 -7.32 -4.11
C SER A 71 -3.73 -6.56 -3.28
N LYS A 72 -3.43 -6.28 -2.01
CA LYS A 72 -4.31 -5.52 -1.12
C LYS A 72 -4.32 -4.02 -1.43
N LEU A 73 -3.35 -3.55 -2.22
CA LEU A 73 -3.30 -2.16 -2.69
C LEU A 73 -4.09 -1.95 -3.97
N VAL A 74 -4.40 -3.02 -4.71
CA VAL A 74 -5.08 -2.91 -6.02
C VAL A 74 -6.45 -2.23 -5.91
N PRO A 75 -7.34 -2.60 -4.99
CA PRO A 75 -8.63 -1.91 -4.87
C PRO A 75 -8.46 -0.42 -4.59
N LEU A 76 -7.48 -0.05 -3.76
CA LEU A 76 -7.17 1.34 -3.45
C LEU A 76 -6.73 2.10 -4.70
N LEU A 77 -5.87 1.48 -5.51
CA LEU A 77 -5.39 2.07 -6.76
C LEU A 77 -6.53 2.22 -7.76
N VAL A 78 -7.35 1.19 -7.93
CA VAL A 78 -8.49 1.22 -8.87
C VAL A 78 -9.47 2.32 -8.47
N LYS A 79 -9.84 2.38 -7.21
CA LYS A 79 -10.78 3.39 -6.72
C LYS A 79 -10.22 4.79 -6.89
N THR A 80 -8.93 5.00 -6.60
CA THR A 80 -8.27 6.29 -6.77
C THR A 80 -8.29 6.74 -8.23
N ILE A 81 -7.99 5.83 -9.16
CA ILE A 81 -8.03 6.13 -10.59
C ILE A 81 -9.43 6.55 -11.00
N GLN A 82 -10.46 5.85 -10.52
CA GLN A 82 -11.85 6.19 -10.81
C GLN A 82 -12.23 7.57 -10.27
N GLU A 83 -11.78 7.90 -9.06
CA GLU A 83 -12.02 9.20 -8.46
C GLU A 83 -11.32 10.32 -9.25
N LEU A 84 -10.08 10.09 -9.67
CA LEU A 84 -9.33 11.06 -10.48
C LEU A 84 -9.95 11.23 -11.86
N GLU A 85 -10.40 10.15 -12.48
CA GLU A 85 -11.11 10.20 -13.77
C GLU A 85 -12.36 11.08 -13.66
N ALA A 86 -13.14 10.92 -12.59
CA ALA A 86 -14.34 11.72 -12.36
C ALA A 86 -13.98 13.21 -12.19
N ARG A 87 -12.88 13.52 -11.51
CA ARG A 87 -12.41 14.90 -11.32
C ARG A 87 -11.94 15.51 -12.63
N ILE A 88 -11.27 14.74 -13.47
CA ILE A 88 -10.84 15.20 -14.80
C ILE A 88 -12.07 15.52 -15.65
N VAL A 89 -13.05 14.63 -15.69
CA VAL A 89 -14.29 14.85 -16.44
C VAL A 89 -14.99 16.13 -15.97
N SER A 90 -15.05 16.34 -14.65
CA SER A 90 -15.65 17.55 -14.07
C SER A 90 -14.90 18.82 -14.50
N LEU A 91 -13.55 18.78 -14.51
CA LEU A 91 -12.74 19.92 -14.93
C LEU A 91 -12.89 20.21 -16.42
N GLU A 92 -12.99 19.15 -17.24
CA GLU A 92 -13.20 19.28 -18.68
C GLU A 92 -14.57 19.87 -19.01
N ALA A 93 -15.59 19.53 -18.21
CA ALA A 93 -16.95 20.02 -18.42
C ALA A 93 -17.15 21.46 -17.93
N GLY A 94 -16.33 21.88 -17.00
CA GLY A 94 -16.40 23.19 -16.39
C GLY A 94 -15.43 24.16 -16.99
#